data_b3a58c9ef2b1806290885a458d2a5d0f
#
_entry.id   b3a58c9ef2b1806290885a458d2a5d0f
#
_cell.length_a   1.000
_cell.length_b   1.000
_cell.length_c   1.000
_cell.angle_alpha   90.00
_cell.angle_beta   90.00
_cell.angle_gamma   90.00
#
_symmetry.space_group_name_H-M   'P 1'
#
loop_
_entity.id
_entity.type
_entity.pdbx_description
1 polymer ?
#
loop_
_entity_poly.entity_id
_entity_poly.type
_entity_poly.pdbx_seq_one_letter_code
_entity_poly.pdbx_strand_id
1 'polypeptide(L)'
;MLLFASHQVQAEFVAVPALKTRVTDLTQTLTQAQLSQLETKLTTFEQQKGSQIAVLIVPTTAPEDIAQFSIRVVDSWQLGRAKQDDGILMLVAKNDRKMRIEVGYGLEGAIPDLTAKRIISEIMAPSFKQG
;
A
#
# COMPACT_ATOMS: atom_id res chain seq x y z
N MET A 1 -8.12 30.65 31.60
CA MET A 1 -8.22 29.94 31.36
C MET A 1 -7.64 29.28 30.69
N LEU A 2 -7.44 28.61 30.54
CA LEU A 2 -7.00 27.92 29.91
C LEU A 2 -7.27 27.02 29.27
N LEU A 3 -7.13 26.71 28.65
CA LEU A 3 -7.40 25.96 28.02
C LEU A 3 -6.72 25.14 27.55
N PHE A 4 -6.51 24.59 27.54
CA PHE A 4 -6.10 23.79 27.08
C PHE A 4 -6.06 22.91 26.72
N ALA A 5 -6.04 22.80 26.72
CA ALA A 5 -6.04 22.10 26.48
C ALA A 5 -6.15 21.35 25.76
N SER A 6 -6.32 21.17 25.54
CA SER A 6 -6.65 20.46 24.67
C SER A 6 -5.88 19.52 24.12
N HIS A 7 -5.26 19.19 24.51
CA HIS A 7 -4.57 18.32 24.04
C HIS A 7 -4.69 17.19 24.41
N GLN A 8 -5.32 16.83 24.21
CA GLN A 8 -5.47 15.70 24.14
C GLN A 8 -4.58 15.00 23.56
N VAL A 9 -4.31 14.30 23.99
CA VAL A 9 -3.58 13.34 23.93
C VAL A 9 -4.18 12.22 23.19
N GLN A 10 -4.53 12.43 22.06
CA GLN A 10 -4.90 11.47 21.26
C GLN A 10 -3.75 10.96 20.55
N ALA A 11 -3.53 9.68 20.46
CA ALA A 11 -2.53 9.07 19.60
C ALA A 11 -2.82 9.50 18.18
N GLU A 12 -1.84 10.04 17.53
CA GLU A 12 -1.99 10.43 16.14
C GLU A 12 -1.81 9.25 15.23
N PHE A 13 -2.66 9.14 14.24
CA PHE A 13 -2.51 8.12 13.22
C PHE A 13 -1.38 8.49 12.27
N VAL A 14 -0.79 7.46 11.68
CA VAL A 14 0.25 7.67 10.67
C VAL A 14 -0.38 8.38 9.47
N ALA A 15 0.30 9.42 8.99
CA ALA A 15 -0.19 10.17 7.84
C ALA A 15 -0.12 9.33 6.58
N VAL A 16 -1.11 9.51 5.70
CA VAL A 16 -1.08 8.87 4.39
C VAL A 16 -0.20 9.71 3.48
N PRO A 17 0.88 9.15 2.93
CA PRO A 17 1.76 9.94 2.05
C PRO A 17 1.07 10.22 0.72
N ALA A 18 1.58 11.21 -0.01
CA ALA A 18 1.06 11.51 -1.33
C ALA A 18 1.41 10.40 -2.31
N LEU A 19 0.49 10.09 -3.22
CA LEU A 19 0.73 9.12 -4.28
C LEU A 19 1.44 9.81 -5.42
N LYS A 20 2.72 9.50 -5.62
CA LYS A 20 3.52 10.08 -6.69
C LYS A 20 3.91 9.06 -7.74
N THR A 21 4.24 7.87 -7.30
CA THR A 21 4.58 6.75 -8.16
C THR A 21 3.84 5.54 -7.63
N ARG A 22 3.88 4.44 -8.36
CA ARG A 22 3.15 3.23 -7.93
C ARG A 22 3.76 2.59 -6.71
N VAL A 23 5.04 2.82 -6.48
CA VAL A 23 5.73 2.26 -5.32
C VAL A 23 6.18 3.39 -4.42
N THR A 24 5.72 3.39 -3.18
CA THR A 24 6.12 4.36 -2.16
C THR A 24 6.76 3.59 -1.01
N ASP A 25 8.07 3.74 -0.85
CA ASP A 25 8.81 3.04 0.19
C ASP A 25 9.39 4.06 1.16
N LEU A 26 8.76 4.19 2.30
CA LEU A 26 9.19 5.15 3.31
C LEU A 26 10.28 4.58 4.22
N THR A 27 10.65 3.33 4.03
CA THR A 27 11.58 2.64 4.91
C THR A 27 12.93 2.37 4.26
N GLN A 28 13.06 2.70 2.98
CA GLN A 28 14.27 2.40 2.22
C GLN A 28 14.61 0.91 2.27
N THR A 29 13.57 0.08 2.27
CA THR A 29 13.74 -1.37 2.26
C THR A 29 14.19 -1.85 0.89
N LEU A 30 13.67 -1.23 -0.16
CA LEU A 30 14.01 -1.62 -1.52
C LEU A 30 15.17 -0.77 -2.04
N THR A 31 16.06 -1.39 -2.81
CA THR A 31 17.11 -0.65 -3.49
C THR A 31 16.49 0.13 -4.65
N GLN A 32 17.26 1.08 -5.21
CA GLN A 32 16.81 1.82 -6.37
C GLN A 32 16.48 0.89 -7.54
N ALA A 33 17.31 -0.13 -7.73
CA ALA A 33 17.07 -1.11 -8.79
C ALA A 33 15.78 -1.86 -8.56
N GLN A 34 15.53 -2.26 -7.32
CA GLN A 34 14.28 -2.96 -6.99
C GLN A 34 13.07 -2.08 -7.16
N LEU A 35 13.17 -0.80 -6.76
CA LEU A 35 12.09 0.16 -6.97
C LEU A 35 11.77 0.30 -8.45
N SER A 36 12.80 0.46 -9.29
CA SER A 36 12.60 0.62 -10.72
C SER A 36 11.98 -0.62 -11.35
N GLN A 37 12.45 -1.78 -10.97
CA GLN A 37 11.91 -3.03 -11.49
C GLN A 37 10.46 -3.22 -11.10
N LEU A 38 10.14 -2.94 -9.85
CA LEU A 38 8.77 -3.09 -9.37
C LEU A 38 7.85 -2.09 -10.05
N GLU A 39 8.31 -0.84 -10.17
CA GLU A 39 7.53 0.20 -10.84
C GLU A 39 7.21 -0.21 -12.27
N THR A 40 8.21 -0.74 -12.99
CA THR A 40 8.03 -1.19 -14.36
C THR A 40 7.03 -2.34 -14.45
N LYS A 41 7.11 -3.30 -13.54
CA LYS A 41 6.19 -4.42 -13.54
C LYS A 41 4.76 -3.99 -13.27
N LEU A 42 4.58 -3.07 -12.34
CA LEU A 42 3.25 -2.58 -12.01
C LEU A 42 2.67 -1.74 -13.15
N THR A 43 3.52 -0.95 -13.82
CA THR A 43 3.09 -0.18 -14.97
C THR A 43 2.64 -1.10 -16.09
N THR A 44 3.41 -2.13 -16.37
CA THR A 44 3.09 -3.09 -17.41
C THR A 44 1.78 -3.81 -17.10
N PHE A 45 1.60 -4.21 -15.84
CA PHE A 45 0.37 -4.87 -15.43
C PHE A 45 -0.83 -3.96 -15.66
N GLU A 46 -0.71 -2.70 -15.28
CA GLU A 46 -1.79 -1.75 -15.45
C GLU A 46 -2.13 -1.55 -16.92
N GLN A 47 -1.11 -1.46 -17.77
CA GLN A 47 -1.31 -1.29 -19.20
C GLN A 47 -1.99 -2.50 -19.83
N GLN A 48 -1.66 -3.69 -19.38
CA GLN A 48 -2.20 -4.91 -19.95
C GLN A 48 -3.58 -5.27 -19.41
N LYS A 49 -3.79 -5.02 -18.11
CA LYS A 49 -5.00 -5.47 -17.43
C LYS A 49 -5.96 -4.34 -17.08
N GLY A 50 -5.48 -3.12 -17.10
CA GLY A 50 -6.29 -1.96 -16.74
C GLY A 50 -6.39 -1.70 -15.26
N SER A 51 -5.97 -2.64 -14.43
CA SER A 51 -6.07 -2.48 -12.97
C SER A 51 -4.84 -1.80 -12.42
N GLN A 52 -5.04 -0.81 -11.56
CA GLN A 52 -3.95 -0.08 -10.97
C GLN A 52 -3.51 -0.74 -9.67
N ILE A 53 -2.23 -1.04 -9.57
CA ILE A 53 -1.65 -1.59 -8.35
C ILE A 53 -0.67 -0.57 -7.78
N ALA A 54 -0.83 -0.25 -6.51
CA ALA A 54 0.10 0.60 -5.80
C ALA A 54 0.66 -0.15 -4.61
N VAL A 55 1.91 0.11 -4.28
CA VAL A 55 2.61 -0.51 -3.16
C VAL A 55 3.02 0.58 -2.20
N LEU A 56 2.73 0.40 -0.93
CA LEU A 56 3.13 1.33 0.11
C LEU A 56 3.83 0.55 1.22
N ILE A 57 5.05 0.95 1.52
CA ILE A 57 5.82 0.36 2.61
C ILE A 57 6.04 1.44 3.66
N VAL A 58 5.51 1.20 4.86
CA VAL A 58 5.64 2.12 5.99
C VAL A 58 6.34 1.41 7.14
N PRO A 59 6.95 2.17 8.06
CA PRO A 59 7.56 1.53 9.23
C PRO A 59 6.53 0.83 10.09
N THR A 60 5.40 1.48 10.31
CA THR A 60 4.33 0.96 11.16
C THR A 60 3.04 1.66 10.84
N THR A 61 1.92 1.03 11.13
CA THR A 61 0.61 1.70 11.09
C THR A 61 0.09 1.99 12.48
N ALA A 62 0.79 1.53 13.52
CA ALA A 62 0.32 1.70 14.88
C ALA A 62 0.13 3.17 15.22
N PRO A 63 -0.86 3.53 16.00
CA PRO A 63 -1.75 2.65 16.75
C PRO A 63 -2.94 2.12 15.95
N GLU A 64 -3.05 2.48 14.69
CA GLU A 64 -4.17 2.06 13.85
C GLU A 64 -3.96 0.65 13.35
N ASP A 65 -5.03 -0.11 13.26
CA ASP A 65 -4.99 -1.43 12.65
C ASP A 65 -4.63 -1.32 11.18
N ILE A 66 -3.85 -2.26 10.67
CA ILE A 66 -3.38 -2.21 9.28
C ILE A 66 -4.54 -2.20 8.28
N ALA A 67 -5.63 -2.90 8.59
CA ALA A 67 -6.79 -2.91 7.72
C ALA A 67 -7.43 -1.52 7.63
N GLN A 68 -7.56 -0.83 8.76
CA GLN A 68 -8.12 0.51 8.79
C GLN A 68 -7.22 1.49 8.06
N PHE A 69 -5.92 1.39 8.27
CA PHE A 69 -4.97 2.25 7.59
C PHE A 69 -5.05 2.05 6.07
N SER A 70 -5.16 0.80 5.63
CA SER A 70 -5.24 0.51 4.20
C SER A 70 -6.46 1.14 3.56
N ILE A 71 -7.59 1.16 4.28
CA ILE A 71 -8.81 1.79 3.77
C ILE A 71 -8.59 3.30 3.60
N ARG A 72 -7.94 3.94 4.58
CA ARG A 72 -7.66 5.37 4.48
C ARG A 72 -6.75 5.69 3.31
N VAL A 73 -5.76 4.82 3.04
CA VAL A 73 -4.86 5.02 1.91
C VAL A 73 -5.63 4.89 0.59
N VAL A 74 -6.44 3.86 0.46
CA VAL A 74 -7.22 3.66 -0.78
C VAL A 74 -8.16 4.83 -1.01
N ASP A 75 -8.82 5.30 0.04
CA ASP A 75 -9.73 6.44 -0.07
C ASP A 75 -8.97 7.71 -0.47
N SER A 76 -7.81 7.93 0.13
CA SER A 76 -7.02 9.13 -0.15
C SER A 76 -6.44 9.09 -1.55
N TRP A 77 -5.95 7.94 -1.98
CA TRP A 77 -5.29 7.80 -3.28
C TRP A 77 -6.26 7.58 -4.42
N GLN A 78 -7.49 7.17 -4.12
CA GLN A 78 -8.51 6.91 -5.13
C GLN A 78 -7.98 5.98 -6.22
N LEU A 79 -7.45 4.85 -5.78
CA LEU A 79 -6.85 3.89 -6.69
C LEU A 79 -7.88 3.29 -7.63
N GLY A 80 -7.43 3.01 -8.86
CA GLY A 80 -8.28 2.38 -9.85
C GLY A 80 -9.17 3.38 -10.56
N ARG A 81 -9.96 2.85 -11.48
CA ARG A 81 -10.87 3.66 -12.26
C ARG A 81 -12.18 3.81 -11.51
N ALA A 82 -12.72 5.03 -11.52
CA ALA A 82 -13.86 5.37 -10.67
C ALA A 82 -15.05 4.42 -10.84
N LYS A 83 -15.35 4.02 -12.06
CA LYS A 83 -16.49 3.17 -12.31
C LYS A 83 -16.20 1.69 -12.13
N GLN A 84 -14.97 1.29 -12.38
CA GLN A 84 -14.57 -0.10 -12.31
C GLN A 84 -14.13 -0.51 -10.90
N ASP A 85 -13.77 0.45 -10.08
CA ASP A 85 -13.31 0.19 -8.72
C ASP A 85 -12.25 -0.91 -8.72
N ASP A 86 -11.25 -0.76 -9.58
CA ASP A 86 -10.29 -1.81 -9.86
C ASP A 86 -8.88 -1.47 -9.40
N GLY A 87 -8.77 -0.79 -8.29
CA GLY A 87 -7.48 -0.51 -7.69
C GLY A 87 -7.09 -1.58 -6.67
N ILE A 88 -5.79 -1.81 -6.56
CA ILE A 88 -5.23 -2.74 -5.59
C ILE A 88 -4.14 -2.02 -4.83
N LEU A 89 -4.19 -2.11 -3.51
CA LEU A 89 -3.14 -1.60 -2.66
C LEU A 89 -2.43 -2.77 -1.99
N MET A 90 -1.10 -2.80 -2.10
CA MET A 90 -0.28 -3.70 -1.31
C MET A 90 0.39 -2.87 -0.24
N LEU A 91 0.03 -3.13 1.01
CA LEU A 91 0.52 -2.36 2.13
C LEU A 91 1.41 -3.24 3.00
N VAL A 92 2.59 -2.73 3.31
CA VAL A 92 3.52 -3.42 4.19
C VAL A 92 3.86 -2.51 5.35
N ALA A 93 3.63 -2.99 6.57
CA ALA A 93 4.07 -2.33 7.79
C ALA A 93 5.29 -3.10 8.28
N LYS A 94 6.47 -2.60 7.93
CA LYS A 94 7.72 -3.36 8.07
C LYS A 94 8.03 -3.73 9.51
N ASN A 95 7.95 -2.76 10.41
CA ASN A 95 8.30 -3.01 11.80
C ASN A 95 7.29 -3.90 12.50
N ASP A 96 6.04 -3.87 12.02
CA ASP A 96 4.98 -4.70 12.58
C ASP A 96 4.97 -6.08 11.95
N ARG A 97 5.75 -6.29 10.90
CA ARG A 97 5.82 -7.53 10.14
C ARG A 97 4.45 -7.96 9.64
N LYS A 98 3.70 -6.99 9.13
CA LYS A 98 2.35 -7.23 8.62
C LYS A 98 2.25 -6.75 7.18
N MET A 99 1.45 -7.45 6.42
CA MET A 99 1.12 -7.10 5.05
C MET A 99 -0.37 -7.17 4.86
N ARG A 100 -0.88 -6.33 3.95
CA ARG A 100 -2.28 -6.39 3.59
C ARG A 100 -2.45 -6.03 2.14
N ILE A 101 -3.37 -6.75 1.48
CA ILE A 101 -3.78 -6.43 0.13
C ILE A 101 -5.22 -5.95 0.19
N GLU A 102 -5.44 -4.73 -0.26
CA GLU A 102 -6.77 -4.15 -0.33
C GLU A 102 -7.18 -4.12 -1.79
N VAL A 103 -8.28 -4.76 -2.13
CA VAL A 103 -8.73 -4.93 -3.51
C VAL A 103 -10.05 -4.22 -3.70
N GLY A 104 -10.15 -3.41 -4.75
CA GLY A 104 -11.40 -2.74 -5.07
C GLY A 104 -12.50 -3.72 -5.43
N TYR A 105 -13.73 -3.33 -5.21
CA TYR A 105 -14.88 -4.20 -5.44
C TYR A 105 -14.97 -4.71 -6.87
N GLY A 106 -14.56 -3.89 -7.83
CA GLY A 106 -14.61 -4.28 -9.23
C GLY A 106 -13.71 -5.45 -9.58
N LEU A 107 -12.77 -5.78 -8.68
CA LEU A 107 -11.82 -6.86 -8.90
C LEU A 107 -12.08 -8.10 -8.07
N GLU A 108 -13.08 -8.05 -7.20
CA GLU A 108 -13.38 -9.22 -6.39
C GLU A 108 -13.82 -10.34 -7.31
N GLY A 109 -13.02 -11.36 -7.42
CA GLY A 109 -13.27 -12.47 -8.32
C GLY A 109 -12.61 -12.31 -9.69
N ALA A 110 -12.21 -11.11 -10.08
CA ALA A 110 -11.59 -10.90 -11.38
C ALA A 110 -10.07 -10.99 -11.30
N ILE A 111 -9.50 -10.58 -10.18
CA ILE A 111 -8.08 -10.80 -9.95
C ILE A 111 -7.99 -11.88 -8.91
N PRO A 112 -7.49 -13.01 -9.31
CA PRO A 112 -7.33 -14.08 -8.36
C PRO A 112 -6.36 -13.64 -7.30
N ASP A 113 -6.65 -13.99 -6.07
CA ASP A 113 -5.72 -13.93 -4.99
C ASP A 113 -4.33 -14.39 -5.42
N LEU A 114 -4.28 -15.33 -6.32
CA LEU A 114 -3.05 -15.89 -6.82
C LEU A 114 -2.13 -14.86 -7.47
N THR A 115 -2.71 -13.95 -8.28
CA THR A 115 -1.88 -12.93 -8.94
C THR A 115 -1.29 -11.98 -7.94
N ALA A 116 -2.10 -11.54 -6.97
CA ALA A 116 -1.61 -10.66 -5.92
C ALA A 116 -0.56 -11.35 -5.06
N LYS A 117 -0.80 -12.59 -4.71
CA LYS A 117 0.15 -13.36 -3.92
C LYS A 117 1.45 -13.60 -4.67
N ARG A 118 1.36 -13.78 -5.98
CA ARG A 118 2.55 -13.97 -6.79
C ARG A 118 3.41 -12.73 -6.80
N ILE A 119 2.80 -11.56 -6.94
CA ILE A 119 3.55 -10.32 -6.92
C ILE A 119 4.27 -10.16 -5.59
N ILE A 120 3.60 -10.47 -4.50
CA ILE A 120 4.22 -10.41 -3.19
C ILE A 120 5.36 -11.42 -3.08
N SER A 121 5.10 -12.66 -3.46
CA SER A 121 6.10 -13.73 -3.30
C SER A 121 7.33 -13.53 -4.17
N GLU A 122 7.12 -13.14 -5.40
CA GLU A 122 8.21 -13.09 -6.36
C GLU A 122 8.97 -11.78 -6.32
N ILE A 123 8.33 -10.72 -5.87
CA ILE A 123 8.92 -9.40 -5.97
C ILE A 123 9.24 -8.81 -4.62
N MET A 124 8.30 -8.90 -3.69
CA MET A 124 8.46 -8.21 -2.41
C MET A 124 9.06 -9.07 -1.32
N ALA A 125 8.61 -10.32 -1.21
CA ALA A 125 9.07 -11.17 -0.13
C ALA A 125 10.58 -11.36 -0.08
N PRO A 126 11.27 -11.58 -1.21
CA PRO A 126 12.73 -11.73 -1.15
C PRO A 126 13.43 -10.53 -0.54
N SER A 127 12.95 -9.32 -0.86
CA SER A 127 13.56 -8.11 -0.31
C SER A 127 13.40 -8.03 1.19
N PHE A 128 12.25 -8.46 1.70
CA PHE A 128 11.99 -8.42 3.13
C PHE A 128 12.77 -9.49 3.88
N LYS A 129 12.98 -10.62 3.25
CA LYS A 129 13.75 -11.68 3.88
C LYS A 129 15.22 -11.30 4.07
N GLN A 130 15.71 -10.44 3.22
CA GLN A 130 17.10 -9.99 3.31
C GLN A 130 17.25 -8.84 4.28
N GLY A 131 16.21 -8.14 4.53
CA GLY A 131 16.25 -7.00 5.38
C GLY A 131 15.57 -7.21 6.69
#